data_67a201c7957890b7d2834a5ab5a6f5f0
#
_entry.id   67a201c7957890b7d2834a5ab5a6f5f0
#
_cell.length_a   1.000
_cell.length_b   1.000
_cell.length_c   1.000
_cell.angle_alpha   90.00
_cell.angle_beta   90.00
_cell.angle_gamma   90.00
#
_symmetry.space_group_name_H-M   'P 1'
#
loop_
_entity.id
_entity.type
_entity.pdbx_description
1 polymer ?
#
loop_
_entity_poly.entity_id
_entity_poly.type
_entity_poly.pdbx_seq_one_letter_code
_entity_poly.pdbx_strand_id
1 'polypeptide(L)'
;EFKPEISAILNLTPDHMDRHKTMECYGAAKANVFRNQDPDQYCVMNYDDKTCFALAENCRAKVVPFSRKEELDFGAFVKDGRIVIKDENGDVTDICGADELQIPGMHNLENALAACAMAYFGGIDHEVIAETLRSFRGVEHRIELCNEIDGIRFVNDSKGTNPDAAIK
;
A
#
# COMPACT_ATOMS: atom_id res chain seq x y z
N GLU A 1 9.40 7.90 -22.40
CA GLU A 1 8.45 8.35 -21.36
C GLU A 1 8.24 7.22 -20.37
N PHE A 2 8.03 7.56 -19.08
CA PHE A 2 7.80 6.57 -18.03
C PHE A 2 6.41 5.94 -18.23
N LYS A 3 6.37 4.62 -18.34
CA LYS A 3 5.15 3.82 -18.51
C LYS A 3 5.33 2.50 -17.74
N PRO A 4 4.87 2.43 -16.47
CA PRO A 4 5.02 1.24 -15.65
C PRO A 4 3.97 0.18 -16.01
N GLU A 5 4.32 -1.11 -15.91
CA GLU A 5 3.37 -2.21 -15.98
C GLU A 5 2.41 -2.17 -14.79
N ILE A 6 2.95 -1.85 -13.60
CA ILE A 6 2.18 -1.69 -12.38
C ILE A 6 2.60 -0.41 -11.68
N SER A 7 1.63 0.38 -11.27
CA SER A 7 1.82 1.57 -10.43
C SER A 7 1.00 1.46 -9.16
N ALA A 8 1.30 2.31 -8.16
CA ALA A 8 0.49 2.38 -6.96
C ALA A 8 0.38 3.80 -6.41
N ILE A 9 -0.78 4.13 -5.82
CA ILE A 9 -0.96 5.30 -4.96
C ILE A 9 -1.53 4.82 -3.62
N LEU A 10 -0.73 4.97 -2.56
CA LEU A 10 -1.03 4.37 -1.25
C LEU A 10 -1.92 5.26 -0.39
N ASN A 11 -1.75 6.56 -0.49
CA ASN A 11 -2.53 7.56 0.25
C ASN A 11 -2.38 8.95 -0.37
N LEU A 12 -3.29 9.85 0.02
CA LEU A 12 -3.23 11.26 -0.35
C LEU A 12 -3.55 12.13 0.87
N THR A 13 -2.53 12.37 1.69
CA THR A 13 -2.59 13.27 2.85
C THR A 13 -1.87 14.57 2.56
N PRO A 14 -2.25 15.71 3.17
CA PRO A 14 -1.58 16.99 2.92
C PRO A 14 -0.08 16.91 3.18
N ASP A 15 0.71 17.15 2.14
CA ASP A 15 2.16 17.28 2.21
C ASP A 15 2.63 18.16 1.04
N HIS A 16 3.77 18.83 1.19
CA HIS A 16 4.33 19.71 0.16
C HIS A 16 3.36 20.79 -0.35
N MET A 17 2.49 21.32 0.54
CA MET A 17 1.48 22.33 0.18
C MET A 17 2.10 23.68 -0.19
N ASP A 18 3.32 23.96 0.25
CA ASP A 18 4.13 25.09 -0.18
C ASP A 18 4.38 25.06 -1.70
N ARG A 19 4.55 23.88 -2.28
CA ARG A 19 4.77 23.63 -3.70
C ARG A 19 3.46 23.48 -4.48
N HIS A 20 2.56 22.62 -4.01
CA HIS A 20 1.37 22.20 -4.77
C HIS A 20 0.17 23.13 -4.58
N LYS A 21 0.14 23.95 -3.50
CA LYS A 21 -0.89 24.93 -3.15
C LYS A 21 -2.23 24.32 -2.77
N THR A 22 -2.74 23.32 -3.49
CA THR A 22 -4.01 22.65 -3.21
C THR A 22 -3.88 21.13 -3.27
N MET A 23 -4.79 20.41 -2.61
CA MET A 23 -4.84 18.95 -2.63
C MET A 23 -5.13 18.41 -4.03
N GLU A 24 -5.90 19.12 -4.83
CA GLU A 24 -6.20 18.78 -6.23
C GLU A 24 -4.92 18.80 -7.08
N CYS A 25 -4.10 19.87 -6.94
CA CYS A 25 -2.82 19.95 -7.63
C CYS A 25 -1.84 18.86 -7.18
N TYR A 26 -1.84 18.54 -5.89
CA TYR A 26 -1.01 17.46 -5.34
C TYR A 26 -1.47 16.09 -5.84
N GLY A 27 -2.78 15.81 -5.81
CA GLY A 27 -3.36 14.59 -6.36
C GLY A 27 -3.05 14.42 -7.86
N ALA A 28 -3.22 15.49 -8.65
CA ALA A 28 -2.89 15.49 -10.07
C ALA A 28 -1.39 15.22 -10.33
N ALA A 29 -0.50 15.73 -9.48
CA ALA A 29 0.93 15.43 -9.56
C ALA A 29 1.24 13.96 -9.27
N LYS A 30 0.60 13.35 -8.26
CA LYS A 30 0.72 11.91 -7.97
C LYS A 30 0.12 11.05 -9.10
N ALA A 31 -1.00 11.45 -9.69
CA ALA A 31 -1.66 10.75 -10.79
C ALA A 31 -0.79 10.63 -12.07
N ASN A 32 0.28 11.42 -12.18
CA ASN A 32 1.23 11.24 -13.29
C ASN A 32 1.89 9.84 -13.29
N VAL A 33 1.86 9.10 -12.18
CA VAL A 33 2.43 7.74 -12.09
C VAL A 33 1.73 6.78 -13.05
N PHE A 34 0.42 6.92 -13.24
CA PHE A 34 -0.37 6.07 -14.15
C PHE A 34 -0.74 6.74 -15.49
N ARG A 35 -0.31 7.99 -15.71
CA ARG A 35 -0.72 8.82 -16.86
C ARG A 35 -0.54 8.15 -18.22
N ASN A 36 0.55 7.39 -18.38
CA ASN A 36 0.91 6.74 -19.64
C ASN A 36 0.57 5.25 -19.67
N GLN A 37 -0.10 4.72 -18.63
CA GLN A 37 -0.52 3.32 -18.59
C GLN A 37 -1.64 3.05 -19.59
N ASP A 38 -1.62 1.85 -20.15
CA ASP A 38 -2.67 1.31 -21.03
C ASP A 38 -3.71 0.51 -20.23
N PRO A 39 -4.87 0.19 -20.82
CA PRO A 39 -5.95 -0.55 -20.14
C PRO A 39 -5.62 -1.97 -19.71
N ASP A 40 -4.55 -2.57 -20.18
CA ASP A 40 -4.05 -3.90 -19.81
C ASP A 40 -3.04 -3.88 -18.65
N GLN A 41 -2.62 -2.68 -18.22
CA GLN A 41 -1.73 -2.47 -17.08
C GLN A 41 -2.51 -2.23 -15.79
N TYR A 42 -1.83 -2.26 -14.63
CA TYR A 42 -2.49 -2.18 -13.34
C TYR A 42 -2.09 -0.93 -12.54
N CYS A 43 -3.05 -0.36 -11.81
CA CYS A 43 -2.81 0.70 -10.85
C CYS A 43 -3.42 0.33 -9.50
N VAL A 44 -2.58 0.06 -8.50
CA VAL A 44 -3.00 -0.31 -7.15
C VAL A 44 -3.35 0.94 -6.35
N MET A 45 -4.55 1.00 -5.77
CA MET A 45 -5.05 2.18 -5.05
C MET A 45 -5.72 1.83 -3.73
N ASN A 46 -5.50 2.70 -2.74
CA ASN A 46 -6.12 2.56 -1.42
C ASN A 46 -7.61 2.91 -1.46
N TYR A 47 -8.45 1.91 -1.27
CA TYR A 47 -9.91 2.06 -1.21
C TYR A 47 -10.39 2.76 0.07
N ASP A 48 -9.63 2.61 1.16
CA ASP A 48 -9.95 3.21 2.46
C ASP A 48 -9.67 4.72 2.51
N ASP A 49 -8.80 5.24 1.64
CA ASP A 49 -8.53 6.66 1.43
C ASP A 49 -9.37 7.18 0.25
N LYS A 50 -10.53 7.77 0.57
CA LYS A 50 -11.48 8.24 -0.46
C LYS A 50 -10.89 9.30 -1.38
N THR A 51 -10.00 10.15 -0.87
CA THR A 51 -9.31 11.19 -1.68
C THR A 51 -8.32 10.54 -2.66
N CYS A 52 -7.58 9.54 -2.19
CA CYS A 52 -6.71 8.74 -3.04
C CYS A 52 -7.51 7.98 -4.10
N PHE A 53 -8.56 7.27 -3.68
CA PHE A 53 -9.35 6.42 -4.56
C PHE A 53 -10.13 7.20 -5.63
N ALA A 54 -10.50 8.46 -5.36
CA ALA A 54 -11.13 9.34 -6.36
C ALA A 54 -10.25 9.57 -7.61
N LEU A 55 -8.93 9.41 -7.51
CA LEU A 55 -8.04 9.51 -8.66
C LEU A 55 -8.26 8.39 -9.69
N ALA A 56 -8.91 7.28 -9.28
CA ALA A 56 -9.25 6.16 -10.17
C ALA A 56 -10.13 6.58 -11.35
N GLU A 57 -10.98 7.60 -11.19
CA GLU A 57 -11.85 8.13 -12.26
C GLU A 57 -11.06 8.56 -13.52
N ASN A 58 -9.80 8.96 -13.33
CA ASN A 58 -8.92 9.42 -14.41
C ASN A 58 -7.88 8.36 -14.81
N CYS A 59 -7.92 7.17 -14.23
CA CYS A 59 -6.98 6.10 -14.50
C CYS A 59 -7.49 5.24 -15.69
N ARG A 60 -6.66 5.11 -16.72
CA ARG A 60 -6.97 4.23 -17.87
C ARG A 60 -6.60 2.77 -17.61
N ALA A 61 -5.63 2.55 -16.73
CA ALA A 61 -5.23 1.22 -16.31
C ALA A 61 -6.32 0.53 -15.48
N LYS A 62 -6.25 -0.79 -15.34
CA LYS A 62 -7.10 -1.54 -14.43
C LYS A 62 -6.77 -1.13 -13.00
N VAL A 63 -7.74 -0.53 -12.31
CA VAL A 63 -7.57 -0.14 -10.92
C VAL A 63 -7.77 -1.37 -10.03
N VAL A 64 -6.72 -1.71 -9.28
CA VAL A 64 -6.74 -2.78 -8.28
C VAL A 64 -6.86 -2.14 -6.89
N PRO A 65 -8.06 -2.14 -6.28
CA PRO A 65 -8.23 -1.59 -4.95
C PRO A 65 -7.57 -2.47 -3.88
N PHE A 66 -7.11 -1.85 -2.79
CA PHE A 66 -6.80 -2.57 -1.56
C PHE A 66 -7.50 -1.93 -0.37
N SER A 67 -7.93 -2.75 0.59
CA SER A 67 -8.62 -2.30 1.79
C SER A 67 -8.27 -3.18 3.00
N ARG A 68 -8.04 -2.54 4.15
CA ARG A 68 -7.96 -3.25 5.43
C ARG A 68 -9.29 -3.26 6.19
N LYS A 69 -10.27 -2.46 5.75
CA LYS A 69 -11.54 -2.22 6.45
C LYS A 69 -12.71 -2.95 5.84
N GLU A 70 -12.69 -3.17 4.53
CA GLU A 70 -13.82 -3.72 3.77
C GLU A 70 -13.38 -4.91 2.94
N GLU A 71 -14.23 -5.94 2.85
CA GLU A 71 -14.09 -7.01 1.87
C GLU A 71 -14.45 -6.47 0.49
N LEU A 72 -13.62 -6.75 -0.49
CA LEU A 72 -13.77 -6.23 -1.84
C LEU A 72 -14.23 -7.33 -2.81
N ASP A 73 -14.89 -6.94 -3.89
CA ASP A 73 -15.25 -7.85 -4.98
C ASP A 73 -14.09 -8.16 -5.92
N PHE A 74 -13.02 -7.34 -5.85
CA PHE A 74 -11.78 -7.47 -6.63
C PHE A 74 -10.66 -6.74 -5.89
N GLY A 75 -9.42 -7.27 -5.91
CA GLY A 75 -8.25 -6.64 -5.30
C GLY A 75 -7.76 -7.32 -4.03
N ALA A 76 -6.99 -6.61 -3.20
CA ALA A 76 -6.41 -7.13 -1.96
C ALA A 76 -7.13 -6.59 -0.73
N PHE A 77 -7.49 -7.46 0.23
CA PHE A 77 -8.19 -7.03 1.43
C PHE A 77 -7.94 -7.97 2.62
N VAL A 78 -8.41 -7.55 3.79
CA VAL A 78 -8.39 -8.39 4.98
C VAL A 78 -9.74 -9.08 5.15
N LYS A 79 -9.71 -10.40 5.25
CA LYS A 79 -10.87 -11.23 5.57
C LYS A 79 -10.54 -12.18 6.71
N ASP A 80 -11.34 -12.17 7.76
CA ASP A 80 -11.16 -13.02 8.95
C ASP A 80 -9.73 -12.99 9.51
N GLY A 81 -9.09 -11.80 9.52
CA GLY A 81 -7.71 -11.59 9.97
C GLY A 81 -6.63 -12.06 8.98
N ARG A 82 -7.00 -12.45 7.77
CA ARG A 82 -6.08 -12.92 6.73
C ARG A 82 -5.99 -11.91 5.57
N ILE A 83 -4.82 -11.76 5.00
CA ILE A 83 -4.59 -11.05 3.75
C ILE A 83 -4.99 -11.97 2.61
N VAL A 84 -5.95 -11.52 1.82
CA VAL A 84 -6.46 -12.27 0.67
C VAL A 84 -6.46 -11.40 -0.58
N ILE A 85 -6.39 -12.04 -1.74
CA ILE A 85 -6.59 -11.41 -3.04
C ILE A 85 -7.78 -12.07 -3.73
N LYS A 86 -8.67 -11.27 -4.29
CA LYS A 86 -9.71 -11.73 -5.20
C LYS A 86 -9.42 -11.20 -6.60
N ASP A 87 -9.29 -12.11 -7.55
CA ASP A 87 -8.96 -11.78 -8.93
C ASP A 87 -10.19 -11.42 -9.77
N GLU A 88 -9.99 -11.15 -11.06
CA GLU A 88 -11.06 -10.79 -12.02
C GLU A 88 -12.05 -11.93 -12.28
N ASN A 89 -11.69 -13.18 -12.01
CA ASN A 89 -12.56 -14.35 -12.16
C ASN A 89 -13.41 -14.58 -10.90
N GLY A 90 -13.12 -13.86 -9.83
CA GLY A 90 -13.71 -14.04 -8.51
C GLY A 90 -13.04 -15.11 -7.66
N ASP A 91 -11.90 -15.66 -8.12
CA ASP A 91 -11.11 -16.62 -7.37
C ASP A 91 -10.41 -15.90 -6.20
N VAL A 92 -10.50 -16.51 -5.02
CA VAL A 92 -9.92 -15.95 -3.80
C VAL A 92 -8.64 -16.72 -3.45
N THR A 93 -7.53 -16.01 -3.42
CA THR A 93 -6.23 -16.55 -3.01
C THR A 93 -5.91 -16.06 -1.60
N ASP A 94 -5.72 -17.00 -0.67
CA ASP A 94 -5.26 -16.72 0.68
C ASP A 94 -3.73 -16.58 0.70
N ILE A 95 -3.23 -15.46 1.23
CA ILE A 95 -1.79 -15.17 1.25
C ILE A 95 -1.19 -15.53 2.61
N CYS A 96 -1.58 -14.82 3.67
CA CYS A 96 -1.08 -15.08 5.02
C CYS A 96 -1.97 -14.42 6.08
N GLY A 97 -1.78 -14.75 7.35
CA GLY A 97 -2.38 -14.02 8.46
C GLY A 97 -1.82 -12.60 8.57
N ALA A 98 -2.68 -11.64 8.88
CA ALA A 98 -2.23 -10.27 9.14
C ALA A 98 -1.35 -10.19 10.40
N ASP A 99 -1.52 -11.13 11.33
CA ASP A 99 -0.71 -11.30 12.55
C ASP A 99 0.66 -11.97 12.29
N GLU A 100 0.85 -12.56 11.12
CA GLU A 100 2.15 -13.12 10.70
C GLU A 100 3.14 -12.04 10.22
N LEU A 101 2.68 -10.79 9.99
CA LEU A 101 3.55 -9.68 9.58
C LEU A 101 4.52 -9.28 10.71
N GLN A 102 5.81 -9.18 10.39
CA GLN A 102 6.84 -8.79 11.37
C GLN A 102 6.89 -7.26 11.62
N ILE A 103 6.21 -6.48 10.77
CA ILE A 103 6.18 -5.02 10.85
C ILE A 103 4.90 -4.56 11.56
N PRO A 104 4.99 -3.84 12.70
CA PRO A 104 3.84 -3.44 13.48
C PRO A 104 3.08 -2.27 12.85
N GLY A 105 1.80 -2.14 13.21
CA GLY A 105 0.96 -0.99 12.89
C GLY A 105 0.05 -1.17 11.69
N MET A 106 -1.12 -0.51 11.75
CA MET A 106 -2.16 -0.63 10.72
C MET A 106 -1.74 -0.05 9.37
N HIS A 107 -0.87 0.98 9.37
CA HIS A 107 -0.29 1.53 8.15
C HIS A 107 0.64 0.52 7.44
N ASN A 108 1.32 -0.35 8.20
CA ASN A 108 2.13 -1.41 7.61
C ASN A 108 1.27 -2.55 7.04
N LEU A 109 0.11 -2.82 7.62
CA LEU A 109 -0.87 -3.72 7.00
C LEU A 109 -1.38 -3.15 5.66
N GLU A 110 -1.66 -1.84 5.58
CA GLU A 110 -2.00 -1.17 4.31
C GLU A 110 -0.85 -1.28 3.29
N ASN A 111 0.39 -1.07 3.72
CA ASN A 111 1.58 -1.24 2.87
C ASN A 111 1.73 -2.69 2.38
N ALA A 112 1.49 -3.67 3.25
CA ALA A 112 1.53 -5.09 2.91
C ALA A 112 0.45 -5.46 1.89
N LEU A 113 -0.79 -4.97 2.06
CA LEU A 113 -1.88 -5.17 1.11
C LEU A 113 -1.54 -4.60 -0.28
N ALA A 114 -0.99 -3.38 -0.31
CA ALA A 114 -0.57 -2.74 -1.56
C ALA A 114 0.57 -3.52 -2.24
N ALA A 115 1.59 -3.92 -1.48
CA ALA A 115 2.72 -4.71 -2.00
C ALA A 115 2.25 -6.08 -2.51
N CYS A 116 1.35 -6.73 -1.76
CA CYS A 116 0.73 -8.00 -2.13
C CYS A 116 -0.03 -7.87 -3.45
N ALA A 117 -0.89 -6.86 -3.60
CA ALA A 117 -1.61 -6.59 -4.84
C ALA A 117 -0.66 -6.35 -6.01
N MET A 118 0.35 -5.49 -5.84
CA MET A 118 1.34 -5.22 -6.90
C MET A 118 2.08 -6.49 -7.33
N ALA A 119 2.51 -7.32 -6.38
CA ALA A 119 3.25 -8.55 -6.67
C ALA A 119 2.37 -9.59 -7.38
N TYR A 120 1.15 -9.81 -6.87
CA TYR A 120 0.22 -10.80 -7.42
C TYR A 120 -0.19 -10.47 -8.86
N PHE A 121 -0.63 -9.24 -9.11
CA PHE A 121 -1.00 -8.79 -10.46
C PHE A 121 0.22 -8.58 -11.37
N GLY A 122 1.43 -8.53 -10.78
CA GLY A 122 2.72 -8.61 -11.47
C GLY A 122 3.14 -10.03 -11.85
N GLY A 123 2.35 -11.05 -11.51
CA GLY A 123 2.61 -12.45 -11.86
C GLY A 123 3.56 -13.17 -10.90
N ILE A 124 3.79 -12.63 -9.70
CA ILE A 124 4.57 -13.31 -8.67
C ILE A 124 3.68 -14.36 -7.98
N ASP A 125 4.23 -15.52 -7.77
CA ASP A 125 3.57 -16.63 -7.09
C ASP A 125 3.17 -16.25 -5.66
N HIS A 126 1.95 -16.64 -5.27
CA HIS A 126 1.37 -16.26 -3.98
C HIS A 126 2.13 -16.86 -2.79
N GLU A 127 2.78 -18.02 -2.93
CA GLU A 127 3.61 -18.61 -1.88
C GLU A 127 4.87 -17.76 -1.64
N VAL A 128 5.47 -17.22 -2.71
CA VAL A 128 6.63 -16.31 -2.63
C VAL A 128 6.22 -14.98 -1.97
N ILE A 129 5.04 -14.46 -2.30
CA ILE A 129 4.48 -13.26 -1.67
C ILE A 129 4.30 -13.51 -0.16
N ALA A 130 3.68 -14.62 0.21
CA ALA A 130 3.45 -14.99 1.60
C ALA A 130 4.74 -15.14 2.40
N GLU A 131 5.74 -15.83 1.87
CA GLU A 131 7.05 -15.98 2.51
C GLU A 131 7.75 -14.63 2.70
N THR A 132 7.69 -13.77 1.69
CA THR A 132 8.28 -12.43 1.75
C THR A 132 7.60 -11.59 2.84
N LEU A 133 6.28 -11.58 2.91
CA LEU A 133 5.53 -10.83 3.94
C LEU A 133 5.85 -11.31 5.35
N ARG A 134 5.97 -12.63 5.57
CA ARG A 134 6.32 -13.22 6.87
C ARG A 134 7.75 -12.93 7.30
N SER A 135 8.68 -12.83 6.35
CA SER A 135 10.10 -12.63 6.63
C SER A 135 10.54 -11.18 6.70
N PHE A 136 9.74 -10.26 6.13
CA PHE A 136 10.09 -8.84 6.04
C PHE A 136 10.03 -8.15 7.40
N ARG A 137 11.18 -7.69 7.89
CA ARG A 137 11.34 -7.06 9.21
C ARG A 137 11.28 -5.53 9.20
N GLY A 138 10.95 -4.94 8.06
CA GLY A 138 10.98 -3.49 7.86
C GLY A 138 12.29 -2.99 7.26
N VAL A 139 12.40 -1.68 7.18
CA VAL A 139 13.61 -0.99 6.70
C VAL A 139 14.22 -0.16 7.82
N GLU A 140 15.56 -0.03 7.80
CA GLU A 140 16.28 0.81 8.74
C GLU A 140 15.70 2.22 8.79
N HIS A 141 15.73 2.81 9.98
CA HIS A 141 15.26 4.19 10.25
C HIS A 141 13.73 4.42 10.10
N ARG A 142 12.93 3.35 10.01
CA ARG A 142 11.46 3.42 10.01
C ARG A 142 10.88 2.54 11.10
N ILE A 143 10.51 3.17 12.23
CA ILE A 143 10.00 2.49 13.44
C ILE A 143 10.93 1.32 13.83
N GLU A 144 12.21 1.51 13.64
CA GLU A 144 13.25 0.52 13.89
C GLU A 144 13.51 0.39 15.38
N LEU A 145 13.31 -0.79 15.95
CA LEU A 145 13.70 -1.06 17.33
C LEU A 145 15.22 -1.17 17.42
N CYS A 146 15.86 -0.12 17.96
CA CYS A 146 17.32 -0.08 18.10
C CYS A 146 17.82 -0.79 19.35
N ASN A 147 17.09 -0.67 20.48
CA ASN A 147 17.48 -1.27 21.74
C ASN A 147 16.31 -1.35 22.74
N GLU A 148 16.48 -2.17 23.76
CA GLU A 148 15.60 -2.22 24.93
C GLU A 148 16.48 -2.26 26.20
N ILE A 149 16.32 -1.30 27.10
CA ILE A 149 17.06 -1.19 28.34
C ILE A 149 16.07 -1.00 29.50
N ASP A 150 16.10 -1.89 30.46
CA ASP A 150 15.19 -1.87 31.63
C ASP A 150 13.70 -1.78 31.28
N GLY A 151 13.29 -2.45 30.18
CA GLY A 151 11.92 -2.43 29.66
C GLY A 151 11.55 -1.16 28.86
N ILE A 152 12.49 -0.25 28.64
CA ILE A 152 12.32 0.95 27.82
C ILE A 152 12.81 0.65 26.40
N ARG A 153 11.92 0.77 25.42
CA ARG A 153 12.21 0.54 24.01
C ARG A 153 12.69 1.81 23.35
N PHE A 154 13.84 1.75 22.68
CA PHE A 154 14.40 2.83 21.87
C PHE A 154 14.13 2.56 20.41
N VAL A 155 13.35 3.46 19.79
CA VAL A 155 12.90 3.31 18.41
C VAL A 155 13.45 4.45 17.56
N ASN A 156 14.04 4.10 16.42
CA ASN A 156 14.52 5.04 15.42
C ASN A 156 13.48 5.18 14.30
N ASP A 157 12.90 6.36 14.16
CA ASP A 157 11.99 6.72 13.07
C ASP A 157 12.45 8.01 12.36
N SER A 158 13.74 8.12 12.07
CA SER A 158 14.32 9.29 11.39
C SER A 158 13.81 9.47 9.93
N LYS A 159 13.09 8.49 9.38
CA LYS A 159 12.35 8.60 8.12
C LYS A 159 10.99 9.30 8.26
N GLY A 160 10.46 9.46 9.46
CA GLY A 160 9.27 10.24 9.75
C GLY A 160 9.56 11.74 9.64
N THR A 161 9.37 12.32 8.45
CA THR A 161 9.76 13.70 8.13
C THR A 161 8.64 14.73 8.28
N ASN A 162 7.45 14.29 8.69
CA ASN A 162 6.31 15.15 8.94
C ASN A 162 5.49 14.64 10.14
N PRO A 163 4.65 15.50 10.78
CA PRO A 163 3.87 15.11 11.95
C PRO A 163 2.93 13.94 11.72
N ASP A 164 2.31 13.85 10.56
CA ASP A 164 1.37 12.76 10.22
C ASP A 164 2.08 11.40 10.15
N ALA A 165 3.33 11.38 9.70
CA ALA A 165 4.14 10.18 9.70
C ALA A 165 4.54 9.74 11.13
N ALA A 166 4.76 10.69 12.04
CA ALA A 166 5.18 10.42 13.41
C ALA A 166 4.01 10.01 14.35
N ILE A 167 2.75 10.39 14.01
CA ILE A 167 1.56 10.12 14.83
C ILE A 167 0.94 8.75 14.50
N LYS A 168 1.19 8.19 13.33
CA LYS A 168 0.68 6.88 12.88
C LYS A 168 1.42 5.73 13.52
#